data_c035dfc4e0c89ab2915e9a0a5e0622a6
#
_entry.id   c035dfc4e0c89ab2915e9a0a5e0622a6
#
_cell.length_a   1.000
_cell.length_b   1.000
_cell.length_c   1.000
_cell.angle_alpha   90.00
_cell.angle_beta   90.00
_cell.angle_gamma   90.00
#
_symmetry.space_group_name_H-M   'P 1'
#
loop_
_entity.id
_entity.type
_entity.pdbx_description
1 polymer ?
#
loop_
_entity_poly.entity_id
_entity_poly.type
_entity_poly.pdbx_seq_one_letter_code
_entity_poly.pdbx_strand_id
1 'polypeptide(L)'
;CEVCAFLNPCFLVNSIMDAEGDFVRIVAGHWYDAWYAGTQEVMKLQGVEAKAKADVVIGSSGGYPMDINLYQGMKSYAPAQMAMQPNGIFIALLDCPDIYEPPSFFDCFRFNDELSMEKELRAGFTIPFYIAFYMYCMSKQFTVIMVTRPENFDAVRRTGQIPAATLAEAWTLAQKKLMAQGKAET
;
A
#
# COMPACT_ATOMS: atom_id res chain seq x y z
N CYS A 1 -8.88 -1.37 -17.08
CA CYS A 1 -9.20 -1.37 -18.53
C CYS A 1 -10.54 -2.05 -18.87
N GLU A 2 -10.91 -3.20 -18.26
CA GLU A 2 -12.14 -3.95 -18.58
C GLU A 2 -13.41 -3.13 -18.41
N VAL A 3 -13.57 -2.40 -17.30
CA VAL A 3 -14.73 -1.53 -17.06
C VAL A 3 -14.81 -0.41 -18.11
N CYS A 4 -13.67 0.19 -18.46
CA CYS A 4 -13.64 1.21 -19.51
C CYS A 4 -13.98 0.63 -20.88
N ALA A 5 -13.49 -0.58 -21.19
CA ALA A 5 -13.84 -1.26 -22.44
C ALA A 5 -15.34 -1.58 -22.51
N PHE A 6 -15.97 -1.96 -21.40
CA PHE A 6 -17.40 -2.18 -21.29
C PHE A 6 -18.21 -0.89 -21.47
N LEU A 7 -17.82 0.20 -20.80
CA LEU A 7 -18.49 1.50 -20.88
C LEU A 7 -18.21 2.24 -22.19
N ASN A 8 -17.10 1.90 -22.85
CA ASN A 8 -16.63 2.50 -24.10
C ASN A 8 -16.74 4.03 -24.14
N PRO A 9 -16.07 4.77 -23.23
CA PRO A 9 -16.13 6.21 -23.20
C PRO A 9 -15.57 6.81 -24.50
N CYS A 10 -16.26 7.83 -25.01
CA CYS A 10 -15.91 8.43 -26.30
C CYS A 10 -14.58 9.18 -26.29
N PHE A 11 -14.23 9.77 -25.16
CA PHE A 11 -13.07 10.66 -25.04
C PHE A 11 -12.57 10.73 -23.60
N LEU A 12 -11.25 10.77 -23.43
CA LEU A 12 -10.58 10.99 -22.14
C LEU A 12 -9.72 12.24 -22.20
N VAL A 13 -9.81 13.06 -21.17
CA VAL A 13 -8.82 14.10 -20.86
C VAL A 13 -8.21 13.79 -19.51
N ASN A 14 -6.90 13.76 -19.42
CA ASN A 14 -6.19 13.51 -18.17
C ASN A 14 -4.98 14.44 -18.04
N SER A 15 -4.71 14.88 -16.80
CA SER A 15 -3.57 15.72 -16.46
C SER A 15 -2.50 14.92 -15.72
N ILE A 16 -1.25 15.25 -15.98
CA ILE A 16 -0.09 14.73 -15.26
C ILE A 16 0.51 15.91 -14.49
N MET A 17 0.71 15.72 -13.19
CA MET A 17 1.28 16.71 -12.27
C MET A 17 2.61 16.23 -11.71
N ASP A 18 3.50 17.17 -11.37
CA ASP A 18 4.71 16.88 -10.62
C ASP A 18 4.47 16.79 -9.10
N ALA A 19 5.55 16.69 -8.32
CA ALA A 19 5.47 16.60 -6.87
C ALA A 19 5.00 17.91 -6.20
N GLU A 20 5.18 19.03 -6.87
CA GLU A 20 4.77 20.39 -6.45
C GLU A 20 3.29 20.65 -6.77
N GLY A 21 2.65 19.78 -7.58
CA GLY A 21 1.26 19.90 -8.00
C GLY A 21 1.05 20.72 -9.27
N ASP A 22 2.13 21.06 -9.96
CA ASP A 22 2.06 21.80 -11.22
C ASP A 22 1.76 20.87 -12.41
N PHE A 23 1.00 21.39 -13.38
CA PHE A 23 0.66 20.64 -14.59
C PHE A 23 1.88 20.51 -15.51
N VAL A 24 2.39 19.28 -15.64
CA VAL A 24 3.49 18.96 -16.54
C VAL A 24 2.97 18.65 -17.94
N ARG A 25 1.85 17.93 -18.04
CA ARG A 25 1.27 17.56 -19.33
C ARG A 25 -0.22 17.28 -19.22
N ILE A 26 -0.92 17.53 -20.33
CA ILE A 26 -2.30 17.11 -20.54
C ILE A 26 -2.30 16.15 -21.73
N VAL A 27 -2.98 15.00 -21.58
CA VAL A 27 -3.22 14.03 -22.64
C VAL A 27 -4.71 13.92 -22.90
N ALA A 28 -5.11 13.80 -24.18
CA ALA A 28 -6.51 13.74 -24.56
C ALA A 28 -6.69 12.88 -25.81
N GLY A 29 -7.81 12.20 -25.92
CA GLY A 29 -8.15 11.36 -27.09
C GLY A 29 -8.97 10.14 -26.74
N HIS A 30 -8.82 9.08 -27.53
CA HIS A 30 -9.43 7.79 -27.22
C HIS A 30 -8.98 7.33 -25.83
N TRP A 31 -9.91 6.82 -25.02
CA TRP A 31 -9.68 6.57 -23.59
C TRP A 31 -8.45 5.69 -23.31
N TYR A 32 -8.21 4.67 -24.11
CA TYR A 32 -7.05 3.77 -23.93
C TYR A 32 -5.74 4.46 -24.34
N ASP A 33 -5.72 5.11 -25.49
CA ASP A 33 -4.49 5.73 -26.02
C ASP A 33 -4.07 6.92 -25.16
N ALA A 34 -5.02 7.75 -24.71
CA ALA A 34 -4.74 8.85 -23.80
C ALA A 34 -4.27 8.37 -22.42
N TRP A 35 -4.93 7.32 -21.86
CA TRP A 35 -4.45 6.69 -20.63
C TRP A 35 -3.03 6.14 -20.79
N TYR A 36 -2.77 5.38 -21.84
CA TYR A 36 -1.44 4.81 -22.09
C TYR A 36 -0.36 5.88 -22.27
N ALA A 37 -0.65 6.93 -23.06
CA ALA A 37 0.27 8.06 -23.20
C ALA A 37 0.56 8.76 -21.86
N GLY A 38 -0.46 8.93 -21.02
CA GLY A 38 -0.32 9.48 -19.68
C GLY A 38 0.57 8.62 -18.78
N THR A 39 0.39 7.29 -18.80
CA THR A 39 1.24 6.38 -17.99
C THR A 39 2.71 6.43 -18.40
N GLN A 40 3.01 6.60 -19.70
CA GLN A 40 4.39 6.75 -20.17
C GLN A 40 5.03 8.05 -19.65
N GLU A 41 4.28 9.14 -19.58
CA GLU A 41 4.79 10.40 -19.03
C GLU A 41 5.01 10.29 -17.51
N VAL A 42 4.09 9.68 -16.76
CA VAL A 42 4.26 9.43 -15.33
C VAL A 42 5.51 8.56 -15.06
N MET A 43 5.73 7.53 -15.87
CA MET A 43 6.93 6.67 -15.76
C MET A 43 8.22 7.45 -15.97
N LYS A 44 8.25 8.44 -16.86
CA LYS A 44 9.42 9.30 -17.06
C LYS A 44 9.68 10.25 -15.89
N LEU A 45 8.61 10.75 -15.26
CA LEU A 45 8.70 11.71 -14.17
C LEU A 45 8.98 11.07 -12.81
N GLN A 46 8.33 9.95 -12.53
CA GLN A 46 8.29 9.33 -11.20
C GLN A 46 8.79 7.87 -11.20
N GLY A 47 9.03 7.30 -12.37
CA GLY A 47 9.50 5.92 -12.48
C GLY A 47 10.92 5.79 -11.96
N VAL A 48 11.13 4.84 -11.04
CA VAL A 48 12.45 4.47 -10.53
C VAL A 48 12.74 3.04 -10.92
N GLU A 49 13.86 2.82 -11.58
CA GLU A 49 14.33 1.48 -11.90
C GLU A 49 15.04 0.87 -10.69
N ALA A 50 14.42 -0.15 -10.10
CA ALA A 50 15.06 -0.93 -9.05
C ALA A 50 16.00 -1.96 -9.68
N LYS A 51 17.32 -1.81 -9.48
CA LYS A 51 18.35 -2.73 -10.01
C LYS A 51 18.23 -4.15 -9.44
N ALA A 52 17.72 -4.28 -8.23
CA ALA A 52 17.48 -5.56 -7.55
C ALA A 52 16.34 -5.39 -6.53
N LYS A 53 15.67 -6.51 -6.22
CA LYS A 53 14.72 -6.57 -5.11
C LYS A 53 15.46 -6.68 -3.78
N ALA A 54 14.94 -6.01 -2.76
CA ALA A 54 15.53 -5.96 -1.42
C ALA A 54 14.85 -6.93 -0.45
N ASP A 55 15.58 -7.41 0.53
CA ASP A 55 15.02 -8.18 1.65
C ASP A 55 14.25 -7.30 2.64
N VAL A 56 14.65 -6.04 2.77
CA VAL A 56 13.96 -5.03 3.57
C VAL A 56 13.69 -3.80 2.71
N VAL A 57 12.45 -3.34 2.71
CA VAL A 57 12.04 -2.06 2.11
C VAL A 57 11.53 -1.15 3.22
N ILE A 58 11.95 0.08 3.25
CA ILE A 58 11.45 1.12 4.16
C ILE A 58 10.69 2.14 3.31
N GLY A 59 9.46 2.44 3.70
CA GLY A 59 8.64 3.38 2.95
C GLY A 59 7.66 4.16 3.81
N SER A 60 7.26 5.31 3.32
CA SER A 60 6.25 6.18 3.89
C SER A 60 5.21 6.52 2.84
N SER A 61 4.00 6.85 3.28
CA SER A 61 2.94 7.36 2.38
C SER A 61 3.07 8.88 2.13
N GLY A 62 4.10 9.54 2.68
CA GLY A 62 4.35 10.97 2.47
C GLY A 62 3.91 11.88 3.61
N GLY A 63 3.51 11.34 4.76
CA GLY A 63 3.04 12.13 5.92
C GLY A 63 1.60 12.60 5.78
N TYR A 64 1.18 13.48 6.68
CA TYR A 64 -0.20 14.02 6.70
C TYR A 64 -0.50 14.85 5.44
N PRO A 65 -1.68 14.67 4.81
CA PRO A 65 -2.79 13.78 5.18
C PRO A 65 -2.74 12.38 4.56
N MET A 66 -1.67 12.01 3.85
CA MET A 66 -1.55 10.74 3.11
C MET A 66 -1.47 9.53 4.04
N ASP A 67 -1.10 9.73 5.31
CA ASP A 67 -1.04 8.71 6.37
C ASP A 67 -1.98 9.00 7.53
N ILE A 68 -3.07 9.78 7.32
CA ILE A 68 -4.05 10.13 8.35
C ILE A 68 -4.63 8.89 9.05
N ASN A 69 -4.79 7.80 8.32
CA ASN A 69 -5.27 6.51 8.83
C ASN A 69 -4.66 5.35 8.04
N LEU A 70 -4.86 4.13 8.51
CA LEU A 70 -4.30 2.94 7.88
C LEU A 70 -4.91 2.67 6.49
N TYR A 71 -6.19 3.02 6.28
CA TYR A 71 -6.86 2.94 4.98
C TYR A 71 -6.13 3.77 3.90
N GLN A 72 -5.62 4.94 4.24
CA GLN A 72 -4.84 5.77 3.32
C GLN A 72 -3.38 5.31 3.25
N GLY A 73 -2.77 5.07 4.42
CA GLY A 73 -1.35 4.71 4.54
C GLY A 73 -0.98 3.43 3.82
N MET A 74 -1.90 2.46 3.71
CA MET A 74 -1.64 1.20 3.02
C MET A 74 -1.40 1.35 1.51
N LYS A 75 -1.62 2.53 0.92
CA LYS A 75 -1.28 2.79 -0.49
C LYS A 75 0.21 2.66 -0.79
N SER A 76 1.08 2.80 0.23
CA SER A 76 2.54 2.56 0.12
C SER A 76 2.91 1.07 0.02
N TYR A 77 2.00 0.14 0.35
CA TYR A 77 2.31 -1.29 0.41
C TYR A 77 2.54 -1.91 -0.98
N ALA A 78 1.71 -1.57 -1.95
CA ALA A 78 1.85 -2.11 -3.30
C ALA A 78 3.17 -1.71 -3.97
N PRO A 79 3.62 -0.44 -3.95
CA PRO A 79 4.95 -0.06 -4.41
C PRO A 79 6.07 -0.77 -3.64
N ALA A 80 5.94 -0.88 -2.31
CA ALA A 80 6.93 -1.59 -1.49
C ALA A 80 7.04 -3.08 -1.89
N GLN A 81 5.91 -3.76 -2.12
CA GLN A 81 5.89 -5.15 -2.57
C GLN A 81 6.63 -5.34 -3.90
N MET A 82 6.51 -4.41 -4.83
CA MET A 82 7.22 -4.48 -6.11
C MET A 82 8.75 -4.45 -5.96
N ALA A 83 9.24 -3.77 -4.93
CA ALA A 83 10.66 -3.64 -4.62
C ALA A 83 11.21 -4.74 -3.70
N MET A 84 10.34 -5.61 -3.14
CA MET A 84 10.74 -6.66 -2.19
C MET A 84 11.01 -8.01 -2.81
N GLN A 85 11.94 -8.76 -2.21
CA GLN A 85 12.09 -10.20 -2.41
C GLN A 85 10.88 -10.96 -1.84
N PRO A 86 10.59 -12.18 -2.30
CA PRO A 86 9.62 -13.06 -1.66
C PRO A 86 9.94 -13.23 -0.16
N ASN A 87 8.92 -13.18 0.70
CA ASN A 87 9.04 -13.19 2.16
C ASN A 87 9.88 -12.03 2.74
N GLY A 88 9.99 -10.92 1.99
CA GLY A 88 10.67 -9.71 2.44
C GLY A 88 9.97 -9.02 3.61
N ILE A 89 10.58 -7.96 4.10
CA ILE A 89 10.10 -7.18 5.23
C ILE A 89 9.83 -5.75 4.76
N PHE A 90 8.63 -5.26 4.98
CA PHE A 90 8.28 -3.86 4.77
C PHE A 90 8.24 -3.12 6.10
N ILE A 91 9.08 -2.13 6.29
CA ILE A 91 9.00 -1.19 7.41
C ILE A 91 8.20 0.02 6.92
N ALA A 92 6.95 0.10 7.34
CA ALA A 92 6.02 1.18 6.99
C ALA A 92 6.11 2.31 8.02
N LEU A 93 6.42 3.53 7.59
CA LEU A 93 6.47 4.72 8.43
C LEU A 93 5.14 5.48 8.27
N LEU A 94 4.21 5.30 9.22
CA LEU A 94 2.84 5.80 9.15
C LEU A 94 2.40 6.33 10.51
N ASP A 95 2.12 7.63 10.62
CA ASP A 95 1.69 8.25 11.88
C ASP A 95 0.27 7.82 12.29
N CYS A 96 -0.68 7.83 11.36
CA CYS A 96 -2.08 7.41 11.53
C CYS A 96 -2.77 8.03 12.76
N PRO A 97 -2.89 9.37 12.84
CA PRO A 97 -3.58 10.01 13.97
C PRO A 97 -5.03 9.54 14.14
N ASP A 98 -5.71 9.18 13.07
CA ASP A 98 -7.10 8.70 13.05
C ASP A 98 -7.18 7.23 12.58
N ILE A 99 -6.35 6.35 13.16
CA ILE A 99 -6.10 4.99 12.67
C ILE A 99 -7.38 4.17 12.43
N TYR A 100 -8.45 4.39 13.23
CA TYR A 100 -9.70 3.64 13.14
C TYR A 100 -10.66 4.13 12.06
N GLU A 101 -10.31 5.21 11.33
CA GLU A 101 -11.13 5.73 10.24
C GLU A 101 -10.73 5.16 8.86
N PRO A 102 -11.69 4.85 8.00
CA PRO A 102 -13.12 4.69 8.33
C PRO A 102 -13.38 3.38 9.09
N PRO A 103 -14.40 3.34 10.01
CA PRO A 103 -14.68 2.14 10.81
C PRO A 103 -14.88 0.88 9.99
N SER A 104 -15.49 0.98 8.81
CA SER A 104 -15.72 -0.13 7.87
C SER A 104 -14.43 -0.81 7.35
N PHE A 105 -13.28 -0.14 7.45
CA PHE A 105 -11.98 -0.76 7.19
C PHE A 105 -11.67 -1.85 8.22
N PHE A 106 -11.90 -1.58 9.50
CA PHE A 106 -11.62 -2.53 10.58
C PHE A 106 -12.66 -3.65 10.69
N ASP A 107 -13.84 -3.51 10.07
CA ASP A 107 -14.85 -4.57 10.03
C ASP A 107 -14.33 -5.84 9.34
N CYS A 108 -13.37 -5.72 8.43
CA CYS A 108 -12.72 -6.85 7.78
C CYS A 108 -12.05 -7.77 8.80
N PHE A 109 -11.39 -7.20 9.80
CA PHE A 109 -10.59 -7.93 10.80
C PHE A 109 -11.43 -8.56 11.95
N ARG A 110 -12.77 -8.60 11.83
CA ARG A 110 -13.63 -9.48 12.63
C ARG A 110 -13.54 -10.93 12.17
N PHE A 111 -13.11 -11.16 10.94
CA PHE A 111 -12.87 -12.49 10.39
C PHE A 111 -11.41 -12.89 10.55
N ASN A 112 -11.16 -14.20 10.72
CA ASN A 112 -9.81 -14.72 10.94
C ASN A 112 -9.25 -15.47 9.72
N ASP A 113 -10.02 -15.54 8.63
CA ASP A 113 -9.65 -16.27 7.42
C ASP A 113 -10.07 -15.53 6.15
N GLU A 114 -9.31 -15.75 5.10
CA GLU A 114 -9.48 -15.12 3.80
C GLU A 114 -10.82 -15.44 3.14
N LEU A 115 -11.29 -16.69 3.28
CA LEU A 115 -12.52 -17.14 2.64
C LEU A 115 -13.75 -16.43 3.23
N SER A 116 -13.79 -16.25 4.54
CA SER A 116 -14.88 -15.54 5.23
C SER A 116 -14.87 -14.05 4.86
N MET A 117 -13.66 -13.42 4.79
CA MET A 117 -13.52 -12.03 4.33
C MET A 117 -13.99 -11.86 2.88
N GLU A 118 -13.57 -12.74 1.98
CA GLU A 118 -13.98 -12.70 0.58
C GLU A 118 -15.50 -12.91 0.42
N LYS A 119 -16.09 -13.84 1.16
CA LYS A 119 -17.53 -14.10 1.13
C LYS A 119 -18.34 -12.88 1.56
N GLU A 120 -17.91 -12.21 2.62
CA GLU A 120 -18.55 -10.98 3.09
C GLU A 120 -18.43 -9.86 2.06
N LEU A 121 -17.24 -9.68 1.49
CA LEU A 121 -16.99 -8.69 0.46
C LEU A 121 -17.88 -8.92 -0.79
N ARG A 122 -18.08 -10.16 -1.18
CA ARG A 122 -18.98 -10.51 -2.30
C ARG A 122 -20.45 -10.30 -1.98
N ALA A 123 -20.84 -10.43 -0.70
CA ALA A 123 -22.21 -10.18 -0.26
C ALA A 123 -22.55 -8.68 -0.18
N GLY A 124 -21.56 -7.82 0.16
CA GLY A 124 -21.74 -6.38 0.29
C GLY A 124 -20.44 -5.62 0.07
N PHE A 125 -20.13 -5.29 -1.19
CA PHE A 125 -18.90 -4.59 -1.54
C PHE A 125 -18.85 -3.18 -0.96
N THR A 126 -17.79 -2.89 -0.20
CA THR A 126 -17.39 -1.52 0.16
C THR A 126 -15.89 -1.34 -0.09
N ILE A 127 -15.51 -0.15 -0.52
CA ILE A 127 -14.09 0.14 -0.81
C ILE A 127 -13.21 -0.03 0.43
N PRO A 128 -13.55 0.49 1.63
CA PRO A 128 -12.71 0.31 2.81
C PRO A 128 -12.51 -1.17 3.20
N PHE A 129 -13.56 -1.99 3.12
CA PHE A 129 -13.45 -3.42 3.40
C PHE A 129 -12.56 -4.13 2.37
N TYR A 130 -12.72 -3.80 1.07
CA TYR A 130 -11.87 -4.34 0.01
C TYR A 130 -10.38 -3.99 0.24
N ILE A 131 -10.10 -2.75 0.60
CA ILE A 131 -8.73 -2.30 0.89
C ILE A 131 -8.14 -3.03 2.11
N ALA A 132 -8.94 -3.25 3.15
CA ALA A 132 -8.53 -4.04 4.33
C ALA A 132 -8.26 -5.51 3.97
N PHE A 133 -9.14 -6.11 3.17
CA PHE A 133 -8.95 -7.47 2.65
C PHE A 133 -7.68 -7.59 1.81
N TYR A 134 -7.45 -6.65 0.90
CA TYR A 134 -6.23 -6.60 0.10
C TYR A 134 -4.97 -6.50 0.97
N MET A 135 -4.98 -5.62 1.98
CA MET A 135 -3.89 -5.50 2.95
C MET A 135 -3.67 -6.81 3.73
N TYR A 136 -4.74 -7.48 4.14
CA TYR A 136 -4.65 -8.80 4.79
C TYR A 136 -3.96 -9.83 3.88
N CYS A 137 -4.37 -9.94 2.63
CA CYS A 137 -3.75 -10.85 1.66
C CYS A 137 -2.26 -10.52 1.44
N MET A 138 -1.91 -9.23 1.38
CA MET A 138 -0.51 -8.81 1.27
C MET A 138 0.30 -9.20 2.51
N SER A 139 -0.25 -9.05 3.71
CA SER A 139 0.42 -9.40 4.97
C SER A 139 0.73 -10.90 5.12
N LYS A 140 0.15 -11.75 4.26
CA LYS A 140 0.50 -13.17 4.17
C LYS A 140 1.72 -13.43 3.27
N GLN A 141 2.07 -12.50 2.39
CA GLN A 141 3.15 -12.66 1.42
C GLN A 141 4.47 -12.08 1.92
N PHE A 142 4.42 -11.12 2.85
CA PHE A 142 5.61 -10.49 3.44
C PHE A 142 5.32 -9.98 4.85
N THR A 143 6.36 -9.75 5.63
CA THR A 143 6.21 -9.19 6.98
C THR A 143 6.08 -7.67 6.90
N VAL A 144 5.07 -7.11 7.57
CA VAL A 144 4.96 -5.66 7.76
C VAL A 144 5.29 -5.30 9.20
N ILE A 145 6.23 -4.38 9.37
CA ILE A 145 6.55 -3.74 10.65
C ILE A 145 6.15 -2.27 10.51
N MET A 146 5.15 -1.84 11.26
CA MET A 146 4.62 -0.48 11.16
C MET A 146 5.17 0.39 12.29
N VAL A 147 5.93 1.42 11.93
CA VAL A 147 6.37 2.46 12.86
C VAL A 147 5.25 3.47 12.97
N THR A 148 4.68 3.60 14.17
CA THR A 148 3.53 4.46 14.45
C THR A 148 3.49 4.85 15.92
N ARG A 149 2.50 5.65 16.31
CA ARG A 149 2.23 6.06 17.70
C ARG A 149 1.90 4.84 18.57
N PRO A 150 2.36 4.77 19.82
CA PRO A 150 2.07 3.65 20.72
C PRO A 150 0.58 3.37 20.92
N GLU A 151 -0.27 4.38 20.90
CA GLU A 151 -1.73 4.25 20.99
C GLU A 151 -2.35 3.46 19.84
N ASN A 152 -1.67 3.35 18.72
CA ASN A 152 -2.10 2.61 17.53
C ASN A 152 -1.74 1.12 17.58
N PHE A 153 -0.93 0.68 18.53
CA PHE A 153 -0.34 -0.67 18.52
C PHE A 153 -1.37 -1.78 18.49
N ASP A 154 -2.48 -1.63 19.20
CA ASP A 154 -3.53 -2.66 19.21
C ASP A 154 -4.25 -2.73 17.87
N ALA A 155 -4.52 -1.60 17.23
CA ALA A 155 -5.07 -1.54 15.88
C ALA A 155 -4.14 -2.24 14.87
N VAL A 156 -2.84 -1.95 14.93
CA VAL A 156 -1.82 -2.58 14.06
C VAL A 156 -1.78 -4.10 14.24
N ARG A 157 -1.77 -4.58 15.49
CA ARG A 157 -1.78 -6.02 15.78
C ARG A 157 -3.02 -6.72 15.23
N ARG A 158 -4.20 -6.08 15.31
CA ARG A 158 -5.44 -6.63 14.75
C ARG A 158 -5.36 -6.89 13.25
N THR A 159 -4.53 -6.13 12.53
CA THR A 159 -4.32 -6.32 11.09
C THR A 159 -3.26 -7.38 10.75
N GLY A 160 -2.70 -8.05 11.74
CA GLY A 160 -1.64 -9.05 11.57
C GLY A 160 -0.24 -8.45 11.37
N GLN A 161 -0.09 -7.14 11.56
CA GLN A 161 1.19 -6.45 11.44
C GLN A 161 1.90 -6.31 12.79
N ILE A 162 3.18 -5.98 12.75
CA ILE A 162 4.03 -5.81 13.95
C ILE A 162 4.20 -4.31 14.20
N PRO A 163 3.72 -3.76 15.32
CA PRO A 163 3.95 -2.36 15.65
C PRO A 163 5.35 -2.12 16.18
N ALA A 164 5.89 -0.94 15.94
CA ALA A 164 7.11 -0.41 16.51
C ALA A 164 6.95 1.10 16.81
N ALA A 165 7.56 1.59 17.87
CA ALA A 165 7.51 3.01 18.23
C ALA A 165 8.53 3.83 17.45
N THR A 166 9.62 3.21 17.00
CA THR A 166 10.73 3.90 16.32
C THR A 166 11.27 3.07 15.16
N LEU A 167 11.92 3.74 14.21
CA LEU A 167 12.63 3.06 13.12
C LEU A 167 13.73 2.13 13.64
N ALA A 168 14.43 2.51 14.71
CA ALA A 168 15.48 1.68 15.33
C ALA A 168 14.91 0.37 15.89
N GLU A 169 13.75 0.43 16.56
CA GLU A 169 13.03 -0.76 17.02
C GLU A 169 12.58 -1.64 15.85
N ALA A 170 11.96 -1.03 14.83
CA ALA A 170 11.52 -1.74 13.63
C ALA A 170 12.68 -2.43 12.91
N TRP A 171 13.82 -1.75 12.80
CA TRP A 171 15.05 -2.33 12.23
C TRP A 171 15.55 -3.54 13.01
N THR A 172 15.59 -3.43 14.35
CA THR A 172 15.97 -4.55 15.22
C THR A 172 15.03 -5.76 15.03
N LEU A 173 13.73 -5.51 14.90
CA LEU A 173 12.74 -6.57 14.62
C LEU A 173 12.97 -7.19 13.24
N ALA A 174 13.27 -6.37 12.23
CA ALA A 174 13.57 -6.83 10.88
C ALA A 174 14.82 -7.72 10.86
N GLN A 175 15.89 -7.29 11.49
CA GLN A 175 17.14 -8.09 11.62
C GLN A 175 16.89 -9.46 12.26
N LYS A 176 16.15 -9.52 13.37
CA LYS A 176 15.77 -10.79 14.01
C LYS A 176 14.99 -11.71 13.06
N LYS A 177 14.09 -11.15 12.25
CA LYS A 177 13.34 -11.91 11.26
C LYS A 177 14.21 -12.44 10.12
N LEU A 178 15.16 -11.64 9.62
CA LEU A 178 16.11 -12.05 8.59
C LEU A 178 17.01 -13.18 9.08
N MET A 179 17.54 -13.07 10.31
CA MET A 179 18.32 -14.13 10.93
C MET A 179 17.52 -15.43 11.04
N ALA A 180 16.26 -15.37 11.43
CA ALA A 180 15.39 -16.54 11.50
C ALA A 180 15.09 -17.16 10.12
N GLN A 181 15.23 -16.39 9.03
CA GLN A 181 15.13 -16.88 7.65
C GLN A 181 16.47 -17.40 7.10
N GLY A 182 17.54 -17.40 7.90
CA GLY A 182 18.89 -17.81 7.46
C GLY A 182 19.59 -16.77 6.56
N LYS A 183 19.11 -15.54 6.53
CA LYS A 183 19.71 -14.41 5.79
C LYS A 183 20.67 -13.69 6.74
N ALA A 184 21.98 -13.87 6.51
CA ALA A 184 23.00 -13.13 7.24
C ALA A 184 23.01 -11.65 6.83
N GLU A 185 23.46 -10.77 7.73
CA GLU A 185 23.79 -9.40 7.38
C GLU A 185 24.85 -9.39 6.27
N THR A 186 24.53 -8.78 5.14
CA THR A 186 25.49 -8.38 4.11
C THR A 186 25.69 -6.88 4.16
#